data_73567d4a3dde454329747c261618cd1e
#
_entry.id   73567d4a3dde454329747c261618cd1e
#
_cell.length_a   1.000
_cell.length_b   1.000
_cell.length_c   1.000
_cell.angle_alpha   90.00
_cell.angle_beta   90.00
_cell.angle_gamma   90.00
#
_symmetry.space_group_name_H-M   'P 1'
#
loop_
_entity.id
_entity.type
_entity.pdbx_description
1 polymer ?
#
loop_
_entity_poly.entity_id
_entity_poly.type
_entity_poly.pdbx_seq_one_letter_code
_entity_poly.pdbx_strand_id
1 'polypeptide(L)'
;MCIRDRRLLGDASIIRNETKIRAAINNAKATIALREEGGLAEFIWAYQPPENLYPTVMEDIPKKSYESKLMSRELKKKGFRFVGPVTCFALMEAIGMIDTHLIGSHRRGTSGVWLESGVPNYGLAQEYNALANSQTAGADELHGAAS
;
A
#
# COMPACT_ATOMS: atom_id res chain seq x y z
N MET A 1 14.38 1.60 23.71
CA MET A 1 12.96 2.01 23.65
C MET A 1 12.93 3.53 23.67
N CYS A 2 12.36 4.18 22.62
CA CYS A 2 12.30 5.63 22.49
C CYS A 2 11.34 6.24 23.54
N ILE A 3 11.55 7.51 23.91
CA ILE A 3 10.66 8.23 24.84
C ILE A 3 9.21 8.27 24.32
N ARG A 4 9.03 8.36 23.00
CA ARG A 4 7.69 8.34 22.35
C ARG A 4 6.96 7.01 22.53
N ASP A 5 7.70 5.88 22.52
CA ASP A 5 7.13 4.54 22.69
C ASP A 5 6.52 4.39 24.09
N ARG A 6 7.23 4.86 25.13
CA ARG A 6 6.76 4.86 26.51
C ARG A 6 5.55 5.75 26.70
N ARG A 7 5.49 6.89 26.01
CA ARG A 7 4.33 7.80 26.06
C ARG A 7 3.07 7.12 25.52
N LEU A 8 3.15 6.45 24.37
CA LEU A 8 2.01 5.73 23.78
C LEU A 8 1.51 4.58 24.67
N LEU A 9 2.42 3.87 25.35
CA LEU A 9 2.05 2.80 26.28
C LEU A 9 1.36 3.33 27.54
N GLY A 10 1.60 4.59 27.92
CA GLY A 10 0.95 5.28 29.05
C GLY A 10 -0.34 6.02 28.69
N ASP A 11 -0.63 6.21 27.39
CA ASP A 11 -1.75 7.03 26.94
C ASP A 11 -3.08 6.26 27.00
N ALA A 12 -3.98 6.70 27.90
CA ALA A 12 -5.29 6.07 28.08
C ALA A 12 -6.31 6.42 26.98
N SER A 13 -6.01 7.39 26.10
CA SER A 13 -6.88 7.80 25.01
C SER A 13 -6.84 6.83 23.81
N ILE A 14 -5.89 5.91 23.79
CA ILE A 14 -5.74 4.91 22.73
C ILE A 14 -5.89 3.47 23.25
N ILE A 15 -6.19 2.55 22.35
CA ILE A 15 -6.14 1.10 22.64
C ILE A 15 -4.67 0.70 22.80
N ARG A 16 -4.23 0.50 24.05
CA ARG A 16 -2.84 0.20 24.42
C ARG A 16 -2.48 -1.24 24.16
N ASN A 17 -2.23 -1.59 22.91
CA ASN A 17 -1.68 -2.90 22.55
C ASN A 17 -0.18 -2.75 22.30
N GLU A 18 0.64 -3.15 23.26
CA GLU A 18 2.10 -3.04 23.18
C GLU A 18 2.67 -3.71 21.95
N THR A 19 2.18 -4.88 21.59
CA THR A 19 2.68 -5.64 20.43
C THR A 19 2.42 -4.87 19.12
N LYS A 20 1.24 -4.23 18.98
CA LYS A 20 0.93 -3.40 17.81
C LYS A 20 1.76 -2.12 17.77
N ILE A 21 1.95 -1.46 18.91
CA ILE A 21 2.78 -0.25 19.01
C ILE A 21 4.23 -0.58 18.61
N ARG A 22 4.79 -1.64 19.14
CA ARG A 22 6.15 -2.12 18.78
C ARG A 22 6.24 -2.50 17.30
N ALA A 23 5.21 -3.14 16.75
CA ALA A 23 5.17 -3.48 15.33
C ALA A 23 5.14 -2.22 14.45
N ALA A 24 4.37 -1.19 14.79
CA ALA A 24 4.34 0.07 14.04
C ALA A 24 5.72 0.73 13.98
N ILE A 25 6.44 0.78 15.12
CA ILE A 25 7.80 1.33 15.19
C ILE A 25 8.77 0.50 14.34
N ASN A 26 8.66 -0.84 14.42
CA ASN A 26 9.47 -1.74 13.61
C ASN A 26 9.20 -1.55 12.12
N ASN A 27 7.92 -1.43 11.73
CA ASN A 27 7.52 -1.23 10.35
C ASN A 27 8.00 0.12 9.81
N ALA A 28 8.01 1.18 10.63
CA ALA A 28 8.58 2.46 10.25
C ALA A 28 10.08 2.34 9.91
N LYS A 29 10.86 1.59 10.71
CA LYS A 29 12.26 1.32 10.42
C LYS A 29 12.45 0.51 9.14
N ALA A 30 11.64 -0.53 8.94
CA ALA A 30 11.66 -1.33 7.71
C ALA A 30 11.29 -0.48 6.47
N THR A 31 10.34 0.45 6.61
CA THR A 31 9.97 1.40 5.55
C THR A 31 11.14 2.32 5.19
N ILE A 32 11.88 2.82 6.18
CA ILE A 32 13.06 3.66 5.93
C ILE A 32 14.14 2.86 5.20
N ALA A 33 14.41 1.63 5.63
CA ALA A 33 15.39 0.76 4.98
C ALA A 33 14.99 0.45 3.51
N LEU A 34 13.69 0.28 3.26
CA LEU A 34 13.19 -0.03 1.92
C LEU A 34 13.35 1.13 0.92
N ARG A 35 13.60 2.36 1.38
CA ARG A 35 13.84 3.53 0.50
C ARG A 35 15.05 3.33 -0.41
N GLU A 36 16.07 2.62 0.06
CA GLU A 36 17.26 2.29 -0.73
C GLU A 36 16.97 1.30 -1.89
N GLU A 37 15.79 0.67 -1.86
CA GLU A 37 15.34 -0.32 -2.84
C GLU A 37 14.11 0.17 -3.65
N GLY A 38 13.92 1.48 -3.80
CA GLY A 38 12.78 2.07 -4.52
C GLY A 38 11.62 2.52 -3.63
N GLY A 39 11.59 2.09 -2.37
CA GLY A 39 10.60 2.51 -1.40
C GLY A 39 9.35 1.62 -1.29
N LEU A 40 8.54 1.90 -0.27
CA LEU A 40 7.38 1.07 0.07
C LEU A 40 6.28 1.11 -1.00
N ALA A 41 6.09 2.24 -1.68
CA ALA A 41 5.05 2.36 -2.70
C ALA A 41 5.37 1.47 -3.90
N GLU A 42 6.56 1.57 -4.47
CA GLU A 42 7.01 0.74 -5.58
C GLU A 42 6.95 -0.75 -5.21
N PHE A 43 7.44 -1.09 -4.01
CA PHE A 43 7.38 -2.45 -3.50
C PHE A 43 5.95 -3.00 -3.44
N ILE A 44 4.98 -2.23 -2.92
CA ILE A 44 3.59 -2.68 -2.80
C ILE A 44 2.94 -2.81 -4.17
N TRP A 45 3.10 -1.81 -5.07
CA TRP A 45 2.47 -1.81 -6.38
C TRP A 45 3.00 -2.89 -7.32
N ALA A 46 4.19 -3.45 -7.06
CA ALA A 46 4.70 -4.62 -7.78
C ALA A 46 3.83 -5.88 -7.63
N TYR A 47 2.91 -5.90 -6.67
CA TYR A 47 1.96 -7.01 -6.44
C TYR A 47 0.55 -6.72 -6.99
N GLN A 48 0.40 -5.71 -7.85
CA GLN A 48 -0.88 -5.48 -8.51
C GLN A 48 -1.26 -6.69 -9.36
N PRO A 49 -2.48 -7.25 -9.18
CA PRO A 49 -2.92 -8.36 -10.02
C PRO A 49 -3.10 -7.91 -11.47
N PRO A 50 -2.91 -8.80 -12.45
CA PRO A 50 -3.09 -8.48 -13.87
C PRO A 50 -4.55 -8.21 -14.23
N GLU A 51 -5.47 -8.78 -13.46
CA GLU A 51 -6.92 -8.66 -13.65
C GLU A 51 -7.58 -8.37 -12.31
N ASN A 52 -8.68 -7.62 -12.37
CA ASN A 52 -9.47 -7.32 -11.18
C ASN A 52 -10.50 -8.42 -10.89
N LEU A 53 -11.08 -8.38 -9.70
CA LEU A 53 -12.18 -9.26 -9.31
C LEU A 53 -13.50 -8.81 -9.94
N TYR A 54 -14.41 -9.77 -10.13
CA TYR A 54 -15.75 -9.54 -10.71
C TYR A 54 -16.84 -10.09 -9.76
N PRO A 55 -16.92 -9.62 -8.51
CA PRO A 55 -17.89 -10.16 -7.57
C PRO A 55 -19.30 -9.71 -7.94
N THR A 56 -20.22 -10.68 -7.97
CA THR A 56 -21.66 -10.43 -8.16
C THR A 56 -22.42 -10.40 -6.85
N VAL A 57 -21.91 -11.11 -5.85
CA VAL A 57 -22.41 -11.15 -4.48
C VAL A 57 -21.25 -11.01 -3.49
N MET A 58 -21.55 -10.69 -2.24
CA MET A 58 -20.54 -10.49 -1.21
C MET A 58 -19.68 -11.73 -0.93
N GLU A 59 -20.24 -12.90 -1.11
CA GLU A 59 -19.62 -14.20 -0.91
C GLU A 59 -18.52 -14.49 -1.94
N ASP A 60 -18.57 -13.85 -3.10
CA ASP A 60 -17.53 -13.94 -4.15
C ASP A 60 -16.24 -13.23 -3.76
N ILE A 61 -16.28 -12.33 -2.76
CA ILE A 61 -15.13 -11.54 -2.35
C ILE A 61 -14.21 -12.38 -1.46
N PRO A 62 -13.00 -12.74 -1.92
CA PRO A 62 -12.08 -13.52 -1.12
C PRO A 62 -11.48 -12.66 0.00
N LYS A 63 -11.12 -13.28 1.13
CA LYS A 63 -10.41 -12.61 2.22
C LYS A 63 -8.90 -12.47 1.98
N LYS A 64 -8.38 -13.08 0.94
CA LYS A 64 -6.96 -13.10 0.55
C LYS A 64 -6.83 -13.58 -0.90
N SER A 65 -5.82 -13.10 -1.61
CA SER A 65 -5.47 -13.53 -2.97
C SER A 65 -4.09 -14.19 -3.01
N TYR A 66 -3.67 -14.63 -4.19
CA TYR A 66 -2.31 -15.11 -4.41
C TYR A 66 -1.29 -13.98 -4.17
N GLU A 67 -1.53 -12.81 -4.72
CA GLU A 67 -0.68 -11.62 -4.63
C GLU A 67 -0.58 -11.15 -3.17
N SER A 68 -1.69 -11.12 -2.42
CA SER A 68 -1.66 -10.75 -1.00
C SER A 68 -0.85 -11.73 -0.15
N LYS A 69 -0.83 -13.02 -0.51
CA LYS A 69 0.04 -14.01 0.15
C LYS A 69 1.51 -13.78 -0.18
N LEU A 70 1.83 -13.50 -1.46
CA LEU A 70 3.19 -13.17 -1.89
C LEU A 70 3.68 -11.90 -1.19
N MET A 71 2.92 -10.81 -1.27
CA MET A 71 3.26 -9.54 -0.64
C MET A 71 3.48 -9.71 0.87
N SER A 72 2.60 -10.45 1.56
CA SER A 72 2.76 -10.77 2.98
C SER A 72 4.09 -11.48 3.27
N ARG A 73 4.46 -12.46 2.45
CA ARG A 73 5.71 -13.21 2.60
C ARG A 73 6.93 -12.31 2.43
N GLU A 74 6.94 -11.51 1.38
CA GLU A 74 8.08 -10.65 1.07
C GLU A 74 8.20 -9.48 2.05
N LEU A 75 7.09 -8.87 2.50
CA LEU A 75 7.10 -7.88 3.58
C LEU A 75 7.69 -8.44 4.87
N LYS A 76 7.37 -9.69 5.22
CA LYS A 76 7.96 -10.35 6.40
C LYS A 76 9.46 -10.54 6.25
N LYS A 77 9.97 -10.89 5.06
CA LYS A 77 11.40 -10.97 4.79
C LYS A 77 12.11 -9.62 4.95
N LYS A 78 11.43 -8.52 4.58
CA LYS A 78 11.89 -7.14 4.80
C LYS A 78 11.76 -6.68 6.25
N GLY A 79 11.34 -7.56 7.16
CA GLY A 79 11.25 -7.29 8.59
C GLY A 79 9.94 -6.66 9.06
N PHE A 80 8.93 -6.52 8.19
CA PHE A 80 7.61 -6.01 8.59
C PHE A 80 6.87 -7.01 9.49
N ARG A 81 6.08 -6.47 10.42
CA ARG A 81 5.25 -7.24 11.36
C ARG A 81 3.79 -6.88 11.20
N PHE A 82 2.88 -7.79 11.58
CA PHE A 82 1.43 -7.66 11.41
C PHE A 82 0.99 -7.50 9.95
N VAL A 83 1.74 -8.06 9.02
CA VAL A 83 1.50 -8.04 7.58
C VAL A 83 1.04 -9.41 7.10
N GLY A 84 -0.02 -9.96 7.71
CA GLY A 84 -0.63 -11.22 7.27
C GLY A 84 -1.33 -11.09 5.91
N PRO A 85 -1.60 -12.21 5.19
CA PRO A 85 -2.22 -12.17 3.87
C PRO A 85 -3.58 -11.45 3.83
N VAL A 86 -4.38 -11.59 4.89
CA VAL A 86 -5.67 -10.88 5.02
C VAL A 86 -5.47 -9.38 5.19
N THR A 87 -4.48 -8.98 6.00
CA THR A 87 -4.12 -7.57 6.20
C THR A 87 -3.57 -6.95 4.90
N CYS A 88 -2.75 -7.71 4.17
CA CYS A 88 -2.23 -7.27 2.87
C CYS A 88 -3.36 -7.13 1.85
N PHE A 89 -4.32 -8.07 1.82
CA PHE A 89 -5.49 -7.98 0.96
C PHE A 89 -6.32 -6.73 1.25
N ALA A 90 -6.61 -6.47 2.54
CA ALA A 90 -7.32 -5.26 2.96
C ALA A 90 -6.56 -3.97 2.61
N LEU A 91 -5.23 -3.97 2.67
CA LEU A 91 -4.43 -2.84 2.18
C LEU A 91 -4.59 -2.65 0.67
N MET A 92 -4.54 -3.73 -0.11
CA MET A 92 -4.71 -3.68 -1.57
C MET A 92 -6.09 -3.13 -1.96
N GLU A 93 -7.15 -3.48 -1.21
CA GLU A 93 -8.48 -2.88 -1.36
C GLU A 93 -8.47 -1.38 -1.00
N ALA A 94 -7.89 -1.03 0.14
CA ALA A 94 -7.89 0.34 0.66
C ALA A 94 -7.18 1.34 -0.27
N ILE A 95 -6.13 0.91 -0.99
CA ILE A 95 -5.38 1.75 -1.94
C ILE A 95 -5.91 1.64 -3.39
N GLY A 96 -6.98 0.87 -3.61
CA GLY A 96 -7.59 0.69 -4.92
C GLY A 96 -6.83 -0.26 -5.86
N MET A 97 -5.83 -0.97 -5.36
CA MET A 97 -5.07 -1.97 -6.13
C MET A 97 -5.95 -3.16 -6.53
N ILE A 98 -6.98 -3.44 -5.75
CA ILE A 98 -8.04 -4.39 -6.06
C ILE A 98 -9.36 -3.65 -5.85
N ASP A 99 -10.30 -3.81 -6.76
CA ASP A 99 -11.65 -3.29 -6.60
C ASP A 99 -12.60 -4.46 -6.31
N THR A 100 -13.05 -4.54 -5.07
CA THR A 100 -13.98 -5.56 -4.59
C THR A 100 -15.45 -5.13 -4.61
N HIS A 101 -15.75 -3.93 -5.15
CA HIS A 101 -17.12 -3.51 -5.30
C HIS A 101 -17.88 -4.42 -6.28
N LEU A 102 -19.11 -4.76 -5.92
CA LEU A 102 -19.97 -5.62 -6.73
C LEU A 102 -20.20 -5.04 -8.12
N ILE A 103 -20.36 -5.90 -9.11
CA ILE A 103 -20.78 -5.51 -10.45
C ILE A 103 -22.10 -4.76 -10.36
N GLY A 104 -22.19 -3.61 -11.03
CA GLY A 104 -23.34 -2.70 -10.97
C GLY A 104 -23.34 -1.75 -9.77
N SER A 105 -22.38 -1.81 -8.87
CA SER A 105 -22.21 -0.81 -7.81
C SER A 105 -21.68 0.50 -8.39
N HIS A 106 -22.28 1.63 -8.02
CA HIS A 106 -21.81 2.98 -8.39
C HIS A 106 -20.39 3.30 -7.88
N ARG A 107 -19.85 2.49 -6.98
CA ARG A 107 -18.48 2.64 -6.43
C ARG A 107 -17.44 1.88 -7.23
N ARG A 108 -17.85 0.95 -8.10
CA ARG A 108 -16.91 0.19 -8.92
C ARG A 108 -16.17 1.12 -9.88
N GLY A 109 -14.84 0.96 -9.95
CA GLY A 109 -13.96 1.82 -10.77
C GLY A 109 -13.62 3.18 -10.17
N THR A 110 -14.20 3.59 -9.03
CA THR A 110 -13.98 4.93 -8.43
C THR A 110 -12.55 5.18 -7.96
N SER A 111 -11.74 4.14 -7.77
CA SER A 111 -10.31 4.29 -7.46
C SER A 111 -9.51 4.89 -8.63
N GLY A 112 -10.04 4.81 -9.84
CA GLY A 112 -9.35 5.20 -11.07
C GLY A 112 -8.26 4.20 -11.52
N VAL A 113 -7.86 3.26 -10.70
CA VAL A 113 -6.86 2.22 -11.02
C VAL A 113 -7.43 1.21 -12.02
N TRP A 114 -8.72 0.95 -11.91
CA TRP A 114 -9.47 0.04 -12.76
C TRP A 114 -10.60 0.78 -13.47
N LEU A 115 -10.85 0.42 -14.71
CA LEU A 115 -12.08 0.80 -15.41
C LEU A 115 -13.25 -0.02 -14.84
N GLU A 116 -14.47 0.43 -15.07
CA GLU A 116 -15.69 -0.29 -14.67
C GLU A 116 -15.73 -1.71 -15.25
N SER A 117 -15.17 -1.87 -16.44
CA SER A 117 -14.96 -3.18 -17.09
C SER A 117 -13.98 -4.11 -16.37
N GLY A 118 -13.27 -3.62 -15.33
CA GLY A 118 -12.26 -4.39 -14.58
C GLY A 118 -10.88 -4.47 -15.28
N VAL A 119 -10.71 -3.78 -16.39
CA VAL A 119 -9.41 -3.65 -17.06
C VAL A 119 -8.60 -2.55 -16.37
N PRO A 120 -7.27 -2.69 -16.22
CA PRO A 120 -6.42 -1.64 -15.66
C PRO A 120 -6.53 -0.33 -16.46
N ASN A 121 -6.61 0.78 -15.74
CA ASN A 121 -6.62 2.12 -16.34
C ASN A 121 -5.18 2.58 -16.63
N TYR A 122 -4.65 2.15 -17.76
CA TYR A 122 -3.27 2.49 -18.17
C TYR A 122 -3.04 3.99 -18.39
N GLY A 123 -4.09 4.77 -18.69
CA GLY A 123 -4.01 6.23 -18.83
C GLY A 123 -3.59 6.91 -17.54
N LEU A 124 -4.16 6.51 -16.41
CA LEU A 124 -3.81 7.04 -15.09
C LEU A 124 -2.37 6.72 -14.70
N ALA A 125 -1.89 5.52 -15.04
CA ALA A 125 -0.51 5.12 -14.77
C ALA A 125 0.50 5.98 -15.57
N GLN A 126 0.18 6.35 -16.80
CA GLN A 126 1.01 7.24 -17.62
C GLN A 126 1.03 8.67 -17.07
N GLU A 127 -0.11 9.22 -16.64
CA GLU A 127 -0.19 10.53 -16.00
C GLU A 127 0.61 10.58 -14.70
N TYR A 128 0.51 9.54 -13.88
CA TYR A 128 1.24 9.46 -12.61
C TYR A 128 2.76 9.41 -12.82
N ASN A 129 3.22 8.62 -13.80
CA ASN A 129 4.64 8.54 -14.15
C ASN A 129 5.16 9.86 -14.73
N ALA A 130 4.37 10.58 -15.53
CA ALA A 130 4.73 11.90 -16.05
C ALA A 130 4.88 12.92 -14.93
N LEU A 131 3.95 12.93 -13.94
CA LEU A 131 4.01 13.80 -12.76
C LEU A 131 5.21 13.46 -11.86
N ALA A 132 5.48 12.20 -11.62
CA ALA A 132 6.63 11.77 -10.81
C ALA A 132 7.96 12.21 -11.45
N ASN A 133 8.11 12.04 -12.76
CA ASN A 133 9.30 12.45 -13.50
C ASN A 133 9.47 13.97 -13.53
N SER A 134 8.39 14.75 -13.57
CA SER A 134 8.47 16.22 -13.52
C SER A 134 8.92 16.74 -12.15
N GLN A 135 8.57 16.05 -11.07
CA GLN A 135 8.99 16.43 -9.72
C GLN A 135 10.46 16.10 -9.43
N THR A 136 11.00 15.04 -10.02
CA THR A 136 12.42 14.69 -9.88
C THR A 136 13.31 15.61 -10.70
N ALA A 137 12.89 16.03 -11.88
CA ALA A 137 13.64 16.99 -12.71
C ALA A 137 13.78 18.38 -12.05
N GLY A 138 12.77 18.84 -11.30
CA GLY A 138 12.82 20.12 -10.57
C GLY A 138 13.68 20.09 -9.31
N ALA A 139 13.95 18.92 -8.73
CA ALA A 139 14.79 18.78 -7.55
C ALA A 139 16.30 18.88 -7.88
N ASP A 140 16.70 18.43 -9.04
CA ASP A 140 18.10 18.50 -9.49
C ASP A 140 18.54 19.92 -9.88
N GLU A 141 17.63 20.77 -10.37
CA GLU A 141 17.94 22.17 -10.69
C GLU A 141 18.20 23.04 -9.44
N LEU A 142 17.62 22.69 -8.29
CA LEU A 142 17.81 23.43 -7.03
C LEU A 142 19.15 23.10 -6.33
N HIS A 143 19.78 21.98 -6.66
CA HIS A 143 21.08 21.58 -6.08
C HIS A 143 22.27 22.03 -6.94
N GLY A 144 22.06 22.42 -8.20
CA GLY A 144 23.10 22.92 -9.10
C GLY A 144 23.43 24.41 -8.97
N ALA A 145 22.63 25.18 -8.24
CA ALA A 145 22.79 26.65 -8.12
C ALA A 145 23.56 27.11 -6.86
N ALA A 146 24.14 26.18 -6.09
CA ALA A 146 24.88 26.47 -4.85
C ALA A 146 26.36 26.02 -4.93
N SER A 147 27.02 26.26 -6.08
CA SER A 147 28.48 26.05 -6.24
C SER A 147 29.14 27.32 -6.68
#